data_df1cae759a7ddaf577e07147788e8063
#
_entry.id   df1cae759a7ddaf577e07147788e8063
#
_cell.length_a   1.000
_cell.length_b   1.000
_cell.length_c   1.000
_cell.angle_alpha   90.00
_cell.angle_beta   90.00
_cell.angle_gamma   90.00
#
_symmetry.space_group_name_H-M   'P 1'
#
loop_
_entity.id
_entity.type
_entity.pdbx_description
1 polymer ?
#
loop_
_entity_poly.entity_id
_entity_poly.type
_entity_poly.pdbx_seq_one_letter_code
_entity_poly.pdbx_strand_id
1 'polypeptide(L)'
;LIYKFDKIPQLNEIDGWTIFCPSDFHLFFLDNEQTRNHRSLVFGLRELNSSEIISYCSNNNSQMNLPITNERFNFTSNYALRVYSSGCYFLDENNEWNDRGLQVGNLTNHDQTHCLTKQN
;
A
#
# COMPACT_ATOMS: atom_id res chain seq x y z
N LEU A 1 -3.53 1.68 8.19
CA LEU A 1 -2.60 0.62 7.77
C LEU A 1 -1.18 1.15 7.76
N ILE A 2 -0.30 0.45 8.45
CA ILE A 2 1.16 0.63 8.34
C ILE A 2 1.74 -0.65 7.76
N TYR A 3 2.89 -0.56 7.14
CA TYR A 3 3.53 -1.75 6.63
C TYR A 3 5.05 -1.67 6.68
N LYS A 4 5.66 -2.85 6.71
CA LYS A 4 7.10 -3.00 6.61
C LYS A 4 7.42 -4.29 5.87
N PHE A 5 8.41 -4.23 5.01
CA PHE A 5 8.91 -5.40 4.31
C PHE A 5 9.79 -6.23 5.23
N ASP A 6 9.56 -7.53 5.24
CA ASP A 6 10.39 -8.55 5.89
C ASP A 6 10.49 -8.47 7.41
N LYS A 7 9.80 -7.53 8.06
CA LYS A 7 9.79 -7.35 9.52
C LYS A 7 8.45 -6.86 10.01
N ILE A 8 8.18 -7.06 11.29
CA ILE A 8 7.00 -6.50 11.94
C ILE A 8 7.17 -4.99 12.04
N PRO A 9 6.20 -4.18 11.56
CA PRO A 9 6.30 -2.73 11.65
C PRO A 9 6.18 -2.25 13.10
N GLN A 10 6.98 -1.25 13.43
CA GLN A 10 6.89 -0.50 14.67
C GLN A 10 6.56 0.96 14.30
N LEU A 11 5.92 1.71 15.20
CA LEU A 11 5.51 3.08 14.89
C LEU A 11 6.67 3.98 14.46
N ASN A 12 7.87 3.70 14.92
CA ASN A 12 9.08 4.43 14.55
C ASN A 12 9.90 3.75 13.46
N GLU A 13 9.44 2.61 12.94
CA GLU A 13 10.16 1.85 11.92
C GLU A 13 9.15 1.21 10.98
N ILE A 14 8.72 1.95 9.98
CA ILE A 14 7.80 1.50 8.94
C ILE A 14 8.34 1.88 7.56
N ASP A 15 7.94 1.14 6.54
CA ASP A 15 8.25 1.48 5.15
C ASP A 15 7.19 2.39 4.55
N GLY A 16 5.97 2.35 5.05
CA GLY A 16 4.93 3.26 4.62
C GLY A 16 3.64 3.08 5.40
N TRP A 17 2.67 3.92 5.08
CA TRP A 17 1.35 3.89 5.71
C TRP A 17 0.31 4.49 4.79
N THR A 18 -0.94 4.11 5.03
CA THR A 18 -2.07 4.70 4.31
C THR A 18 -3.31 4.72 5.21
N ILE A 19 -4.23 5.60 4.88
CA ILE A 19 -5.50 5.73 5.58
C ILE A 19 -6.62 5.39 4.60
N PHE A 20 -7.52 4.52 5.05
CA PHE A 20 -8.75 4.21 4.33
C PHE A 20 -9.90 4.92 5.04
N CYS A 21 -10.56 5.83 4.35
CA CYS A 21 -11.71 6.55 4.89
C CYS A 21 -12.99 5.71 4.79
N PRO A 22 -14.01 5.97 5.63
CA PRO A 22 -15.18 5.08 5.74
C PRO A 22 -15.91 4.78 4.43
N SER A 23 -15.89 5.71 3.48
CA SER A 23 -16.57 5.54 2.19
C SER A 23 -15.67 4.93 1.11
N ASP A 24 -14.40 4.69 1.41
CA ASP A 24 -13.44 4.20 0.43
C ASP A 24 -13.48 2.69 0.33
N PHE A 25 -13.12 2.18 -0.85
CA PHE A 25 -12.74 0.78 -0.97
C PHE A 25 -11.38 0.58 -0.34
N HIS A 26 -11.26 -0.44 0.49
CA HIS A 26 -10.00 -0.73 1.19
C HIS A 26 -9.12 -1.60 0.29
N LEU A 27 -8.47 -0.96 -0.68
CA LEU A 27 -7.56 -1.59 -1.62
C LEU A 27 -6.15 -1.09 -1.38
N PHE A 28 -5.20 -2.00 -1.22
CA PHE A 28 -3.79 -1.67 -1.08
C PHE A 28 -3.00 -2.36 -2.17
N PHE A 29 -2.35 -1.55 -2.99
CA PHE A 29 -1.61 -2.03 -4.16
C PHE A 29 -0.12 -1.78 -4.02
N LEU A 30 0.67 -2.77 -4.44
CA LEU A 30 2.11 -2.69 -4.52
C LEU A 30 2.57 -3.08 -5.92
N ASP A 31 3.44 -2.30 -6.50
CA ASP A 31 4.04 -2.63 -7.78
C ASP A 31 5.33 -3.45 -7.63
N ASN A 32 5.87 -3.90 -8.75
CA ASN A 32 7.07 -4.72 -8.73
C ASN A 32 8.33 -3.97 -8.28
N GLU A 33 8.37 -2.66 -8.40
CA GLU A 33 9.49 -1.86 -7.90
C GLU A 33 9.49 -1.83 -6.37
N GLN A 34 8.30 -1.72 -5.77
CA GLN A 34 8.15 -1.70 -4.32
C GLN A 34 8.46 -3.06 -3.69
N THR A 35 8.09 -4.14 -4.35
CA THR A 35 8.26 -5.50 -3.81
C THR A 35 9.61 -6.14 -4.15
N ARG A 36 10.40 -5.49 -5.00
CA ARG A 36 11.69 -6.04 -5.45
C ARG A 36 12.63 -6.33 -4.28
N ASN A 37 13.22 -7.51 -4.28
CA ASN A 37 14.18 -7.99 -3.27
C ASN A 37 13.59 -8.21 -1.88
N HIS A 38 12.25 -8.23 -1.76
CA HIS A 38 11.57 -8.51 -0.51
C HIS A 38 10.84 -9.84 -0.58
N ARG A 39 10.81 -10.57 0.54
CA ARG A 39 10.18 -11.89 0.62
C ARG A 39 8.81 -11.86 1.26
N SER A 40 8.56 -10.89 2.10
CA SER A 40 7.31 -10.80 2.84
C SER A 40 6.94 -9.34 3.09
N LEU A 41 5.69 -9.14 3.40
CA LEU A 41 5.15 -7.84 3.78
C LEU A 41 4.28 -8.03 5.01
N VAL A 42 4.53 -7.25 6.03
CA VAL A 42 3.79 -7.32 7.28
C VAL A 42 3.00 -6.04 7.48
N PHE A 43 1.72 -6.19 7.77
CA PHE A 43 0.80 -5.07 7.98
C PHE A 43 0.46 -4.92 9.46
N GLY A 44 0.33 -3.65 9.87
CA GLY A 44 -0.35 -3.29 11.11
C GLY A 44 -1.60 -2.49 10.77
N LEU A 45 -2.70 -2.81 11.42
CA LEU A 45 -3.99 -2.16 11.18
C LEU A 45 -4.54 -1.60 12.48
N ARG A 46 -5.12 -0.43 12.39
CA ARG A 46 -5.82 0.22 13.50
C ARG A 46 -7.05 0.94 12.95
N GLU A 47 -8.14 0.89 13.71
CA GLU A 47 -9.31 1.69 13.43
C GLU A 47 -9.09 3.12 13.91
N LEU A 48 -9.46 4.10 13.10
CA LEU A 48 -9.39 5.50 13.48
C LEU A 48 -10.56 5.87 14.40
N ASN A 49 -10.31 6.75 15.38
CA ASN A 49 -11.38 7.32 16.17
C ASN A 49 -12.10 8.44 15.41
N SER A 50 -13.20 8.97 15.99
CA SER A 50 -14.01 9.97 15.31
C SER A 50 -13.25 11.25 15.00
N SER A 51 -12.38 11.70 15.91
CA SER A 51 -11.56 12.90 15.69
C SER A 51 -10.56 12.71 14.55
N GLU A 52 -9.96 11.55 14.50
CA GLU A 52 -9.01 11.20 13.42
C GLU A 52 -9.70 11.11 12.07
N ILE A 53 -10.90 10.56 12.01
CA ILE A 53 -11.69 10.50 10.78
C ILE A 53 -11.97 11.91 10.27
N ILE A 54 -12.37 12.82 11.13
CA ILE A 54 -12.61 14.20 10.76
C ILE A 54 -11.32 14.85 10.23
N SER A 55 -10.21 14.64 10.93
CA SER A 55 -8.93 15.26 10.56
C SER A 55 -8.34 14.72 9.27
N TYR A 56 -8.41 13.42 9.05
CA TYR A 56 -7.71 12.76 7.95
C TYR A 56 -8.59 12.45 6.75
N CYS A 57 -9.90 12.44 6.92
CA CYS A 57 -10.83 12.13 5.83
C CYS A 57 -11.60 13.35 5.33
N SER A 58 -11.30 14.55 5.83
CA SER A 58 -11.88 15.77 5.29
C SER A 58 -11.18 16.17 3.98
N ASN A 59 -11.93 16.81 3.08
CA ASN A 59 -11.46 17.11 1.74
C ASN A 59 -10.29 18.08 1.66
N ASN A 60 -10.04 18.85 2.70
CA ASN A 60 -9.03 19.89 2.70
C ASN A 60 -7.80 19.54 3.50
N ASN A 61 -7.68 18.31 3.95
CA ASN A 61 -6.59 17.92 4.82
C ASN A 61 -5.40 17.41 4.00
N SER A 62 -4.36 18.23 3.95
CA SER A 62 -3.08 17.88 3.36
C SER A 62 -2.07 17.42 4.39
N GLN A 63 -2.47 17.25 5.63
CA GLN A 63 -1.57 16.77 6.68
C GLN A 63 -1.19 15.32 6.46
N MET A 64 0.11 15.07 6.41
CA MET A 64 0.64 13.78 6.06
C MET A 64 1.42 13.11 7.19
N ASN A 65 1.10 13.45 8.44
CA ASN A 65 1.69 12.78 9.58
C ASN A 65 0.87 11.55 9.97
N LEU A 66 1.55 10.46 10.25
CA LEU A 66 0.92 9.26 10.74
C LEU A 66 0.17 9.54 12.05
N PRO A 67 -1.13 9.23 12.14
CA PRO A 67 -1.86 9.40 13.38
C PRO A 67 -1.38 8.40 14.43
N ILE A 68 -0.94 8.92 15.57
CA ILE A 68 -0.40 8.12 16.66
C ILE A 68 -1.26 8.30 17.89
N THR A 69 -1.49 7.22 18.63
CA THR A 69 -2.21 7.25 19.88
C THR A 69 -1.66 6.18 20.83
N ASN A 70 -1.74 6.46 22.13
CA ASN A 70 -1.39 5.52 23.18
C ASN A 70 -2.60 4.73 23.69
N GLU A 71 -3.79 5.01 23.19
CA GLU A 71 -4.99 4.30 23.60
C GLU A 71 -5.03 2.91 23.00
N ARG A 72 -5.58 1.96 23.75
CA ARG A 72 -5.88 0.63 23.24
C ARG A 72 -7.19 0.68 22.47
N PHE A 73 -7.20 0.02 21.33
CA PHE A 73 -8.39 -0.04 20.48
C PHE A 73 -8.83 -1.47 20.27
N ASN A 74 -10.14 -1.63 20.23
CA ASN A 74 -10.77 -2.78 19.64
C ASN A 74 -11.49 -2.30 18.38
N PHE A 75 -11.49 -3.12 17.36
CA PHE A 75 -12.30 -2.82 16.18
C PHE A 75 -13.77 -2.86 16.54
N THR A 76 -14.50 -1.82 16.15
CA THR A 76 -15.94 -1.72 16.39
C THR A 76 -16.77 -2.21 15.22
N SER A 77 -16.13 -2.44 14.07
CA SER A 77 -16.78 -2.88 12.84
C SER A 77 -15.93 -3.92 12.14
N ASN A 78 -16.55 -4.67 11.25
CA ASN A 78 -15.84 -5.58 10.38
C ASN A 78 -15.41 -4.82 9.12
N TYR A 79 -14.19 -5.09 8.66
CA TYR A 79 -13.62 -4.46 7.49
C TYR A 79 -13.16 -5.54 6.50
N ALA A 80 -13.27 -5.23 5.22
CA ALA A 80 -12.69 -6.03 4.16
C ALA A 80 -11.53 -5.24 3.54
N LEU A 81 -10.35 -5.81 3.57
CA LEU A 81 -9.16 -5.23 2.96
C LEU A 81 -8.67 -6.16 1.86
N ARG A 82 -8.44 -5.62 0.69
CA ARG A 82 -7.79 -6.36 -0.40
C ARG A 82 -6.38 -5.82 -0.59
N VAL A 83 -5.41 -6.72 -0.51
CA VAL A 83 -4.02 -6.42 -0.82
C VAL A 83 -3.68 -7.15 -2.11
N TYR A 84 -3.09 -6.44 -3.05
CA TYR A 84 -2.66 -7.07 -4.29
C TYR A 84 -1.36 -6.42 -4.78
N SER A 85 -0.59 -7.21 -5.51
CA SER A 85 0.59 -6.72 -6.18
C SER A 85 0.46 -6.97 -7.68
N SER A 86 1.12 -6.15 -8.46
CA SER A 86 1.12 -6.25 -9.91
C SER A 86 2.47 -5.77 -10.43
N GLY A 87 2.91 -6.37 -11.51
CA GLY A 87 4.17 -6.00 -12.11
C GLY A 87 4.16 -6.26 -13.61
N CYS A 88 5.10 -5.64 -14.30
CA CYS A 88 5.30 -5.79 -15.72
C CYS A 88 6.65 -6.47 -15.95
N TYR A 89 6.64 -7.58 -16.66
CA TYR A 89 7.83 -8.39 -16.87
C TYR A 89 7.92 -8.81 -18.33
N PHE A 90 9.14 -9.05 -18.79
CA PHE A 90 9.41 -9.66 -20.09
C PHE A 90 10.40 -10.80 -19.90
N LEU A 91 10.37 -11.74 -20.84
CA LEU A 91 11.33 -12.84 -20.88
C LEU A 91 12.58 -12.36 -21.60
N ASP A 92 13.71 -12.36 -20.91
CA ASP A 92 14.97 -11.88 -21.46
C ASP A 92 15.72 -12.94 -22.27
N GLU A 93 16.91 -12.59 -22.76
CA GLU A 93 17.74 -13.46 -23.59
C GLU A 93 18.18 -14.75 -22.87
N ASN A 94 18.19 -14.71 -21.54
CA ASN A 94 18.58 -15.84 -20.71
C ASN A 94 17.38 -16.71 -20.29
N ASN A 95 16.20 -16.45 -20.85
CA ASN A 95 14.93 -17.09 -20.46
C ASN A 95 14.55 -16.83 -18.99
N GLU A 96 14.92 -15.66 -18.47
CA GLU A 96 14.53 -15.21 -17.13
C GLU A 96 13.56 -14.06 -17.23
N TRP A 97 12.60 -14.02 -16.29
CA TRP A 97 11.68 -12.90 -16.19
C TRP A 97 12.39 -11.68 -15.65
N ASN A 98 12.22 -10.54 -16.32
CA ASN A 98 12.91 -9.29 -16.04
C ASN A 98 11.93 -8.13 -16.14
N ASP A 99 12.05 -7.15 -15.25
CA ASP A 99 11.19 -5.95 -15.24
C ASP A 99 11.94 -4.68 -15.72
N ARG A 100 13.16 -4.83 -16.17
CA ARG A 100 14.00 -3.70 -16.58
C ARG A 100 13.35 -2.93 -17.73
N GLY A 101 13.21 -1.61 -17.56
CA GLY A 101 12.60 -0.76 -18.58
C GLY A 101 11.09 -0.81 -18.64
N LEU A 102 10.44 -1.54 -17.74
CA LEU A 102 8.99 -1.61 -17.65
C LEU A 102 8.49 -0.93 -16.38
N GLN A 103 7.31 -0.38 -16.47
CA GLN A 103 6.68 0.35 -15.38
C GLN A 103 5.19 0.04 -15.35
N VAL A 104 4.65 -0.08 -14.15
CA VAL A 104 3.21 -0.23 -13.96
C VAL A 104 2.56 1.15 -14.12
N GLY A 105 1.59 1.24 -14.99
CA GLY A 105 0.88 2.48 -15.30
C GLY A 105 -0.35 2.71 -14.44
N ASN A 106 -0.91 3.92 -14.57
CA ASN A 106 -2.02 4.38 -13.72
C ASN A 106 -3.38 3.78 -14.06
N LEU A 107 -3.49 3.03 -15.15
CA LEU A 107 -4.72 2.30 -15.48
C LEU A 107 -4.77 0.93 -14.82
N THR A 108 -3.79 0.60 -14.00
CA THR A 108 -3.74 -0.65 -13.25
C THR A 108 -4.77 -0.64 -12.14
N ASN A 109 -5.48 -1.76 -12.00
CA ASN A 109 -6.39 -1.99 -10.88
C ASN A 109 -6.31 -3.47 -10.48
N HIS A 110 -7.21 -3.93 -9.61
CA HIS A 110 -7.18 -5.31 -9.13
C HIS A 110 -7.56 -6.34 -10.19
N ASP A 111 -8.09 -5.93 -11.34
CA ASP A 111 -8.49 -6.80 -12.44
C ASP A 111 -7.51 -6.80 -13.61
N GLN A 112 -6.67 -5.78 -13.73
CA GLN A 112 -5.77 -5.62 -14.88
C GLN A 112 -4.50 -4.90 -14.50
N THR A 113 -3.44 -5.16 -15.26
CA THR A 113 -2.16 -4.47 -15.14
C THR A 113 -1.88 -3.69 -16.41
N HIS A 114 -1.67 -2.39 -16.26
CA HIS A 114 -1.27 -1.49 -17.33
C HIS A 114 0.25 -1.41 -17.37
N CYS A 115 0.85 -1.85 -18.46
CA CYS A 115 2.31 -1.89 -18.60
C CYS A 115 2.78 -0.83 -19.57
N LEU A 116 3.77 -0.07 -19.14
CA LEU A 116 4.40 0.98 -19.94
C LEU A 116 5.88 0.68 -20.10
N THR A 117 6.44 1.04 -21.24
CA THR A 117 7.89 1.05 -21.40
C THR A 117 8.44 2.37 -20.89
N LYS A 118 9.51 2.30 -20.11
CA LYS A 118 10.24 3.48 -19.70
C LYS A 118 11.13 3.92 -20.86
N GLN A 119 11.03 5.19 -21.21
CA GLN A 119 11.98 5.80 -22.15
C GLN A 119 13.14 6.38 -21.35
N ASN A 120 14.32 6.03 -21.76
CA ASN A 120 15.54 6.60 -21.20
C ASN A 120 15.90 7.89 -21.94
#